data_6e9ed46df0c0e87cc20adc48a9fac973
#
_entry.id   6e9ed46df0c0e87cc20adc48a9fac973
#
_cell.length_a   1.000
_cell.length_b   1.000
_cell.length_c   1.000
_cell.angle_alpha   90.00
_cell.angle_beta   90.00
_cell.angle_gamma   90.00
#
_symmetry.space_group_name_H-M   'P 1'
#
loop_
_entity.id
_entity.type
_entity.pdbx_description
1 polymer ?
#
loop_
_entity_poly.entity_id
_entity_poly.type
_entity_poly.pdbx_seq_one_letter_code
_entity_poly.pdbx_strand_id
1 'polypeptide(L)'
;VFGGEPEASGHAMALAISNLLGLVCDPVAGLVEIPCVMRNAIGSGNALISADLALAGVKSRIPVDEVIEAMDKVGRNLPAQLRETGLGGLAGTPTGEAIKQKIFGNAEDPVNSFS
;
A
#
# COMPACT_ATOMS: atom_id res chain seq x y z
N VAL A 1 14.44 4.85 16.51
CA VAL A 1 13.34 5.29 17.36
C VAL A 1 13.46 4.72 18.77
N PHE A 2 13.76 3.45 18.92
CA PHE A 2 13.89 2.79 20.21
C PHE A 2 15.35 2.71 20.70
N GLY A 3 16.14 3.77 20.53
CA GLY A 3 17.54 3.84 20.94
C GLY A 3 18.52 3.11 20.01
N GLY A 4 18.09 2.78 18.80
CA GLY A 4 18.95 2.13 17.81
C GLY A 4 19.96 3.07 17.19
N GLU A 5 21.12 2.53 16.80
CA GLU A 5 22.12 3.26 16.04
C GLU A 5 21.62 3.58 14.63
N PRO A 6 22.16 4.61 13.94
CA PRO A 6 21.77 4.95 12.59
C PRO A 6 21.84 3.77 11.60
N GLU A 7 22.83 2.89 11.75
CA GLU A 7 22.95 1.68 10.94
C GLU A 7 21.74 0.75 11.13
N ALA A 8 21.28 0.57 12.36
CA ALA A 8 20.09 -0.23 12.66
C ALA A 8 18.82 0.38 12.04
N SER A 9 18.72 1.71 12.04
CA SER A 9 17.60 2.42 11.38
C SER A 9 17.57 2.14 9.87
N GLY A 10 18.74 2.13 9.22
CA GLY A 10 18.85 1.77 7.81
C GLY A 10 18.42 0.34 7.53
N HIS A 11 18.79 -0.61 8.37
CA HIS A 11 18.35 -2.00 8.26
C HIS A 11 16.85 -2.14 8.47
N ALA A 12 16.31 -1.47 9.48
CA ALA A 12 14.87 -1.48 9.74
C ALA A 12 14.07 -0.98 8.54
N MET A 13 14.49 0.12 7.94
CA MET A 13 13.87 0.68 6.75
C MET A 13 13.96 -0.29 5.56
N ALA A 14 15.12 -0.86 5.31
CA ALA A 14 15.32 -1.82 4.22
C ALA A 14 14.43 -3.06 4.38
N LEU A 15 14.33 -3.60 5.59
CA LEU A 15 13.47 -4.74 5.90
C LEU A 15 11.99 -4.39 5.70
N ALA A 16 11.55 -3.24 6.23
CA ALA A 16 10.17 -2.81 6.14
C ALA A 16 9.71 -2.64 4.68
N ILE A 17 10.51 -1.96 3.86
CA ILE A 17 10.20 -1.76 2.45
C ILE A 17 10.24 -3.09 1.69
N SER A 18 11.24 -3.93 1.92
CA SER A 18 11.37 -5.22 1.25
C SER A 18 10.16 -6.13 1.48
N ASN A 19 9.61 -6.12 2.69
CA ASN A 19 8.49 -6.98 3.05
C ASN A 19 7.20 -6.63 2.30
N LEU A 20 7.03 -5.39 1.88
CA LEU A 20 5.81 -4.91 1.20
C LEU A 20 6.07 -4.50 -0.25
N LEU A 21 7.23 -4.85 -0.80
CA LEU A 21 7.58 -4.51 -2.15
C LEU A 21 6.59 -5.11 -3.15
N GLY A 22 6.05 -4.27 -4.03
CA GLY A 22 5.08 -4.70 -5.03
C GLY A 22 3.64 -4.75 -4.56
N LEU A 23 3.33 -4.31 -3.35
CA LEU A 23 1.95 -4.21 -2.90
C LEU A 23 1.20 -3.19 -3.76
N VAL A 24 0.12 -3.64 -4.38
CA VAL A 24 -0.68 -2.79 -5.27
C VAL A 24 -1.51 -1.77 -4.51
N CYS A 25 -1.92 -0.71 -5.19
CA CYS A 25 -2.85 0.29 -4.65
C CYS A 25 -4.15 0.24 -5.47
N ASP A 26 -5.14 -0.42 -4.93
CA ASP A 26 -6.40 -0.75 -5.59
C ASP A 26 -7.63 -0.38 -4.76
N PRO A 27 -7.76 0.90 -4.35
CA PRO A 27 -8.84 1.33 -3.45
C PRO A 27 -10.20 1.17 -4.13
N VAL A 28 -11.11 0.48 -3.44
CA VAL A 28 -12.50 0.30 -3.89
C VAL A 28 -13.17 1.67 -3.97
N ALA A 29 -13.83 1.94 -5.08
CA ALA A 29 -14.44 3.23 -5.40
C ALA A 29 -13.46 4.41 -5.39
N GLY A 30 -12.15 4.16 -5.43
CA GLY A 30 -11.13 5.20 -5.31
C GLY A 30 -11.00 5.80 -3.91
N LEU A 31 -11.69 5.25 -2.93
CA LEU A 31 -11.70 5.75 -1.55
C LEU A 31 -10.66 5.03 -0.69
N VAL A 32 -10.03 5.78 0.23
CA VAL A 32 -8.99 5.24 1.11
C VAL A 32 -9.65 4.52 2.30
N GLU A 33 -10.39 3.47 2.02
CA GLU A 33 -11.09 2.66 3.02
C GLU A 33 -10.85 1.16 2.81
N ILE A 34 -11.26 0.62 1.68
CA ILE A 34 -11.14 -0.80 1.36
C ILE A 34 -10.11 -0.98 0.22
N PRO A 35 -9.03 -1.66 0.44
CA PRO A 35 -8.52 -2.29 1.67
C PRO A 35 -7.57 -1.41 2.47
N CYS A 36 -7.51 -0.11 2.22
CA CYS A 36 -6.44 0.79 2.68
C CYS A 36 -6.32 0.83 4.21
N VAL A 37 -7.43 0.85 4.93
CA VAL A 37 -7.40 0.88 6.41
C VAL A 37 -6.65 -0.33 6.97
N MET A 38 -6.97 -1.54 6.49
CA MET A 38 -6.33 -2.77 6.97
C MET A 38 -4.88 -2.88 6.47
N ARG A 39 -4.60 -2.44 5.25
CA ARG A 39 -3.22 -2.43 4.73
C ARG A 39 -2.34 -1.47 5.52
N ASN A 40 -2.85 -0.32 5.92
CA ASN A 40 -2.11 0.61 6.77
C ASN A 40 -1.85 0.04 8.16
N ALA A 41 -2.81 -0.70 8.72
CA ALA A 41 -2.61 -1.39 10.00
C ALA A 41 -1.49 -2.44 9.87
N ILE A 42 -1.49 -3.24 8.82
CA ILE A 42 -0.43 -4.23 8.55
C ILE A 42 0.91 -3.54 8.28
N GLY A 43 0.89 -2.44 7.52
CA GLY A 43 2.09 -1.65 7.26
C GLY A 43 2.72 -1.11 8.54
N SER A 44 1.91 -0.62 9.47
CA SER A 44 2.38 -0.15 10.78
C SER A 44 2.98 -1.31 11.60
N GLY A 45 2.32 -2.46 11.63
CA GLY A 45 2.84 -3.68 12.26
C GLY A 45 4.16 -4.13 11.65
N ASN A 46 4.26 -4.11 10.33
CA ASN A 46 5.50 -4.41 9.60
C ASN A 46 6.63 -3.47 10.01
N ALA A 47 6.36 -2.17 10.15
CA ALA A 47 7.37 -1.20 10.58
C ALA A 47 7.90 -1.51 11.98
N LEU A 48 7.02 -1.82 12.92
CA LEU A 48 7.39 -2.17 14.29
C LEU A 48 8.19 -3.47 14.35
N ILE A 49 7.76 -4.51 13.64
CA ILE A 49 8.47 -5.79 13.58
C ILE A 49 9.85 -5.60 12.95
N SER A 50 9.95 -4.83 11.87
CA SER A 50 11.23 -4.56 11.20
C SER A 50 12.18 -3.79 12.10
N ALA A 51 11.69 -2.84 12.88
CA ALA A 51 12.48 -2.12 13.88
C ALA A 51 12.99 -3.07 14.96
N ASP A 52 12.15 -3.94 15.51
CA ASP A 52 12.52 -4.92 16.51
C ASP A 52 13.59 -5.89 16.00
N LEU A 53 13.43 -6.37 14.77
CA LEU A 53 14.41 -7.26 14.14
C LEU A 53 15.76 -6.56 13.98
N ALA A 54 15.77 -5.33 13.52
CA ALA A 54 17.02 -4.56 13.35
C ALA A 54 17.70 -4.29 14.70
N LEU A 55 16.93 -3.96 15.74
CA LEU A 55 17.46 -3.79 17.09
C LEU A 55 18.02 -5.09 17.66
N ALA A 56 17.47 -6.24 17.29
CA ALA A 56 17.97 -7.55 17.67
C ALA A 56 19.20 -7.99 16.86
N GLY A 57 19.67 -7.17 15.94
CA GLY A 57 20.87 -7.43 15.15
C GLY A 57 20.61 -8.07 13.79
N VAL A 58 19.36 -8.20 13.35
CA VAL A 58 19.04 -8.67 12.00
C VAL A 58 19.41 -7.58 11.00
N LYS A 59 20.18 -7.95 9.98
CA LYS A 59 20.63 -7.03 8.95
C LYS A 59 19.97 -7.34 7.62
N SER A 60 19.51 -6.30 6.93
CA SER A 60 19.13 -6.46 5.52
C SER A 60 20.39 -6.77 4.71
N ARG A 61 20.34 -7.79 3.87
CA ARG A 61 21.45 -8.12 2.95
C ARG A 61 21.55 -7.15 1.81
N ILE A 62 20.43 -6.50 1.46
CA ILE A 62 20.39 -5.48 0.42
C ILE A 62 20.39 -4.13 1.12
N PRO A 63 21.32 -3.24 0.75
CA PRO A 63 21.40 -1.89 1.32
C PRO A 63 20.09 -1.11 1.09
N VAL A 64 19.76 -0.22 2.02
CA VAL A 64 18.52 0.55 1.97
C VAL A 64 18.39 1.37 0.68
N ASP A 65 19.46 1.93 0.17
CA ASP A 65 19.44 2.72 -1.06
C ASP A 65 19.03 1.87 -2.26
N GLU A 66 19.52 0.64 -2.34
CA GLU A 66 19.14 -0.31 -3.40
C GLU A 66 17.71 -0.79 -3.24
N VAL A 67 17.24 -0.97 -2.01
CA VAL A 67 15.83 -1.32 -1.72
C VAL A 67 14.90 -0.21 -2.18
N ILE A 68 15.25 1.05 -1.90
CA ILE A 68 14.46 2.21 -2.35
C ILE A 68 14.43 2.28 -3.89
N GLU A 69 15.56 2.06 -4.53
CA GLU A 69 15.64 2.02 -6.00
C GLU A 69 14.78 0.89 -6.57
N ALA A 70 14.81 -0.29 -5.97
CA ALA A 70 13.97 -1.41 -6.37
C ALA A 70 12.48 -1.08 -6.21
N MET A 71 12.10 -0.42 -5.12
CA MET A 71 10.73 0.03 -4.89
C MET A 71 10.27 0.98 -6.00
N ASP A 72 11.09 1.95 -6.38
CA ASP A 72 10.78 2.88 -7.48
C ASP A 72 10.56 2.14 -8.79
N LYS A 73 11.47 1.22 -9.14
CA LYS A 73 11.37 0.43 -10.38
C LYS A 73 10.14 -0.46 -10.39
N VAL A 74 9.85 -1.15 -9.31
CA VAL A 74 8.67 -2.00 -9.20
C VAL A 74 7.39 -1.16 -9.33
N GLY A 75 7.33 -0.02 -8.63
CA GLY A 75 6.19 0.89 -8.72
C GLY A 75 5.93 1.38 -10.15
N ARG A 76 6.99 1.75 -10.87
CA ARG A 76 6.88 2.21 -12.26
C ARG A 76 6.42 1.10 -13.21
N ASN A 77 6.73 -0.16 -12.91
CA ASN A 77 6.36 -1.32 -13.72
C ASN A 77 4.97 -1.86 -13.42
N LEU A 78 4.31 -1.40 -12.37
CA LEU A 78 2.93 -1.78 -12.11
C LEU A 78 2.00 -1.17 -13.17
N PRO A 79 1.03 -1.94 -13.70
CA PRO A 79 0.00 -1.40 -14.59
C PRO A 79 -0.78 -0.26 -13.93
N ALA A 80 -1.24 0.69 -14.74
CA ALA A 80 -1.97 1.85 -14.24
C ALA A 80 -3.19 1.50 -13.38
N GLN A 81 -3.88 0.41 -13.68
CA GLN A 81 -5.03 -0.05 -12.89
C GLN A 81 -4.67 -0.54 -11.49
N LEU A 82 -3.38 -0.77 -11.21
CA LEU A 82 -2.88 -1.22 -9.90
C LEU A 82 -2.12 -0.12 -9.14
N ARG A 83 -2.18 1.12 -9.63
CA ARG A 83 -1.47 2.27 -9.08
C ARG A 83 -2.43 3.41 -8.76
N GLU A 84 -3.20 3.30 -7.68
CA GLU A 84 -4.04 4.38 -7.13
C GLU A 84 -5.26 4.77 -7.98
N THR A 85 -5.46 4.16 -9.14
CA THR A 85 -6.53 4.57 -10.06
C THR A 85 -7.91 4.05 -9.66
N GLY A 86 -7.99 3.05 -8.80
CA GLY A 86 -9.26 2.41 -8.45
C GLY A 86 -9.92 1.68 -9.62
N LEU A 87 -9.15 1.30 -10.64
CA LEU A 87 -9.66 0.66 -11.86
C LEU A 87 -9.46 -0.85 -11.88
N GLY A 88 -8.59 -1.39 -11.06
CA GLY A 88 -8.25 -2.81 -11.06
C GLY A 88 -8.09 -3.37 -9.64
N GLY A 89 -7.55 -4.59 -9.56
CA GLY A 89 -7.40 -5.26 -8.28
C GLY A 89 -8.74 -5.46 -7.58
N LEU A 90 -8.80 -5.19 -6.29
CA LEU A 90 -10.06 -5.31 -5.52
C LEU A 90 -11.14 -4.36 -6.02
N ALA A 91 -10.76 -3.16 -6.47
CA ALA A 91 -11.69 -2.18 -7.02
C ALA A 91 -12.37 -2.69 -8.30
N GLY A 92 -11.70 -3.52 -9.09
CA GLY A 92 -12.22 -4.10 -10.33
C GLY A 92 -13.04 -5.37 -10.13
N THR A 93 -13.22 -5.86 -8.90
CA THR A 93 -14.08 -7.02 -8.64
C THR A 93 -15.55 -6.66 -8.81
N PRO A 94 -16.43 -7.64 -9.10
CA PRO A 94 -17.88 -7.36 -9.19
C PRO A 94 -18.44 -6.67 -7.95
N THR A 95 -18.02 -7.08 -6.77
CA THR A 95 -18.43 -6.46 -5.51
C THR A 95 -17.86 -5.05 -5.37
N GLY A 96 -16.60 -4.84 -5.73
CA GLY A 96 -15.96 -3.52 -5.72
C GLY A 96 -16.67 -2.54 -6.63
N GLU A 97 -17.00 -2.95 -7.84
CA GLU A 97 -17.77 -2.14 -8.79
C GLU A 97 -19.20 -1.85 -8.27
N ALA A 98 -19.85 -2.83 -7.66
CA ALA A 98 -21.18 -2.64 -7.07
C ALA A 98 -21.15 -1.61 -5.93
N ILE A 99 -20.11 -1.64 -5.09
CA ILE A 99 -19.92 -0.64 -4.03
C ILE A 99 -19.73 0.75 -4.64
N LYS A 100 -18.90 0.87 -5.68
CA LYS A 100 -18.69 2.14 -6.38
C LYS A 100 -20.01 2.70 -6.92
N GLN A 101 -20.81 1.87 -7.59
CA GLN A 101 -22.11 2.27 -8.13
C GLN A 101 -23.07 2.71 -7.01
N LYS A 102 -23.07 2.01 -5.90
CA LYS A 102 -23.90 2.36 -4.74
C LYS A 102 -23.54 3.74 -4.17
N ILE A 103 -22.25 4.09 -4.15
CA ILE A 103 -21.77 5.36 -3.58
C ILE A 103 -21.96 6.51 -4.58
N PHE A 104 -21.61 6.30 -5.85
CA PHE A 104 -21.52 7.37 -6.87
C PHE A 104 -22.58 7.28 -7.98
N GLY A 105 -23.23 6.14 -8.16
CA GLY A 105 -24.13 5.89 -9.29
C GLY A 105 -25.31 6.87 -9.38
N ASN A 106 -25.76 7.40 -8.25
CA ASN A 106 -26.85 8.38 -8.19
C ASN A 106 -26.39 9.81 -8.50
N ALA A 107 -25.09 10.05 -8.56
CA ALA A 107 -24.53 11.37 -8.85
C ALA A 107 -24.28 11.63 -10.34
N GLU A 108 -24.18 10.55 -11.14
CA GLU A 108 -23.91 10.63 -12.58
C GLU A 108 -25.20 10.64 -13.44
N ASP A 109 -26.35 10.35 -12.83
CA ASP A 109 -27.62 10.37 -13.54
C ASP A 109 -28.58 11.39 -12.94
N PRO A 110 -28.59 12.63 -13.49
CA PRO A 110 -29.45 13.69 -13.00
C PRO A 110 -30.95 13.37 -13.12
N VAL A 111 -31.31 12.37 -13.93
CA VAL A 111 -32.71 11.94 -14.07
C VAL A 111 -33.15 11.07 -12.89
N ASN A 112 -32.22 10.30 -12.29
CA ASN A 112 -32.53 9.46 -11.14
C ASN A 112 -32.44 10.19 -9.79
N SER A 113 -31.81 11.37 -9.73
CA SER A 113 -31.72 12.15 -8.50
C SER A 113 -33.02 12.83 -8.08
N PHE A 114 -34.04 12.79 -8.95
CA PHE A 114 -35.36 13.39 -8.71
C PHE A 114 -36.51 12.40 -8.65
N SER A 115 -36.20 11.10 -8.70
CA SER A 115 -37.25 10.06 -8.61
C SER A 115 -37.29 9.38 -7.26
#